data_2aca91dd66244806ab9b09472f057b26
#
_entry.id   2aca91dd66244806ab9b09472f057b26
#
_cell.length_a   1.000
_cell.length_b   1.000
_cell.length_c   1.000
_cell.angle_alpha   90.00
_cell.angle_beta   90.00
_cell.angle_gamma   90.00
#
_symmetry.space_group_name_H-M   'P 1'
#
loop_
_entity.id
_entity.type
_entity.pdbx_description
1 polymer ?
#
loop_
_entity_poly.entity_id
_entity_poly.type
_entity_poly.pdbx_seq_one_letter_code
_entity_poly.pdbx_strand_id
1 'polypeptide(L)'
;MNAPLPTHAAEPRLTSLSHGGGCGCKIAPGVLSEILKGTARLPVPPELLVGIETADDAAVYQLNDEQALIATTDFFMPIVDDPYDFGRIAATNAISDVYAMGGKPIMALALVGMPISVLSTATIGRILEGGESVCKAAGIPIAGGHTIDSVEPIYGLVALGLVHPKRVKRNSDARPGDVLVLGKPLGVGVLSAALKKEQLDAAGYERMIATTTRLNTPGPELAALAGVHALTDVTGFGLAGHALELARGANLSVDIEWAKVPVLEGVRDLARAGFVTGASGRNWAGYGSDIALPKGFADADQALLTDPQTSGGLLVSCTPDSVDQVLAVFRQHGFGQAAVIGEARPAGGARLTIR
;
A
#
# COMPACT_ATOMS: atom_id res chain seq x y z
N MET A 1 43.94 0.81 5.25
CA MET A 1 44.19 -0.46 4.53
C MET A 1 42.82 -1.01 4.16
N ASN A 2 42.44 -0.90 2.88
CA ASN A 2 41.18 -1.44 2.38
C ASN A 2 41.31 -2.94 2.25
N ALA A 3 40.56 -3.72 3.03
CA ALA A 3 40.44 -5.15 2.80
C ALA A 3 39.88 -5.35 1.38
N PRO A 4 40.42 -6.32 0.58
CA PRO A 4 39.87 -6.61 -0.72
C PRO A 4 38.44 -7.12 -0.56
N LEU A 5 37.53 -6.59 -1.39
CA LEU A 5 36.15 -7.08 -1.49
C LEU A 5 36.19 -8.58 -1.85
N PRO A 6 35.34 -9.43 -1.23
CA PRO A 6 35.36 -10.86 -1.51
C PRO A 6 35.06 -11.14 -2.98
N THR A 7 35.84 -12.03 -3.59
CA THR A 7 35.64 -12.54 -4.95
C THR A 7 34.31 -13.30 -5.02
N HIS A 8 33.48 -12.96 -5.97
CA HIS A 8 32.09 -13.35 -6.19
C HIS A 8 31.84 -14.88 -6.14
N ALA A 9 31.44 -15.37 -4.98
CA ALA A 9 30.41 -16.41 -4.95
C ALA A 9 29.08 -15.78 -5.47
N ALA A 10 28.23 -16.56 -6.15
CA ALA A 10 26.94 -16.05 -6.61
C ALA A 10 26.19 -15.41 -5.44
N GLU A 11 25.76 -14.16 -5.59
CA GLU A 11 25.04 -13.48 -4.53
C GLU A 11 23.72 -14.22 -4.21
N PRO A 12 23.33 -14.30 -2.94
CA PRO A 12 22.08 -14.94 -2.57
C PRO A 12 20.88 -14.15 -3.13
N ARG A 13 19.76 -14.84 -3.35
CA ARG A 13 18.50 -14.22 -3.74
C ARG A 13 18.08 -13.19 -2.68
N LEU A 14 17.66 -11.99 -3.10
CA LEU A 14 17.26 -10.92 -2.17
C LEU A 14 16.14 -11.38 -1.22
N THR A 15 15.15 -12.13 -1.73
CA THR A 15 14.03 -12.66 -0.93
C THR A 15 14.47 -13.70 0.11
N SER A 16 15.64 -14.32 -0.05
CA SER A 16 16.21 -15.27 0.92
C SER A 16 16.92 -14.58 2.08
N LEU A 17 17.27 -13.30 1.94
CA LEU A 17 17.96 -12.51 2.96
C LEU A 17 16.99 -11.86 3.97
N SER A 18 15.67 -12.10 3.84
CA SER A 18 14.68 -11.48 4.71
C SER A 18 13.63 -12.47 5.20
N HIS A 19 13.20 -12.29 6.46
CA HIS A 19 12.16 -13.13 7.07
C HIS A 19 10.75 -12.80 6.55
N GLY A 20 10.55 -11.58 6.03
CA GLY A 20 9.30 -11.08 5.43
C GLY A 20 9.58 -10.40 4.10
N GLY A 21 8.60 -9.72 3.52
CA GLY A 21 8.79 -8.94 2.29
C GLY A 21 7.62 -8.02 2.02
N GLY A 22 7.89 -6.90 1.35
CA GLY A 22 6.90 -5.89 1.02
C GLY A 22 6.11 -5.38 2.22
N CYS A 23 4.90 -4.91 1.98
CA CYS A 23 4.00 -4.42 3.04
C CYS A 23 3.57 -5.51 4.05
N GLY A 24 3.77 -6.80 3.73
CA GLY A 24 3.51 -7.91 4.66
C GLY A 24 4.48 -8.01 5.85
N CYS A 25 5.56 -7.23 5.88
CA CYS A 25 6.50 -7.18 7.02
C CYS A 25 6.10 -6.16 8.10
N LYS A 26 5.04 -5.37 7.92
CA LYS A 26 4.54 -4.43 8.93
C LYS A 26 4.20 -5.14 10.24
N ILE A 27 4.44 -4.44 11.37
CA ILE A 27 4.02 -4.92 12.70
C ILE A 27 2.50 -5.00 12.73
N ALA A 28 1.96 -6.10 13.27
CA ALA A 28 0.53 -6.27 13.37
C ALA A 28 -0.13 -5.12 14.16
N PRO A 29 -1.31 -4.61 13.72
CA PRO A 29 -1.95 -3.43 14.32
C PRO A 29 -2.16 -3.53 15.83
N GLY A 30 -2.53 -4.72 16.34
CA GLY A 30 -2.72 -4.97 17.77
C GLY A 30 -1.43 -4.79 18.57
N VAL A 31 -0.30 -5.29 18.05
CA VAL A 31 1.03 -5.15 18.69
C VAL A 31 1.48 -3.70 18.65
N LEU A 32 1.32 -3.02 17.50
CA LEU A 32 1.65 -1.60 17.39
C LEU A 32 0.84 -0.75 18.37
N SER A 33 -0.45 -1.03 18.51
CA SER A 33 -1.32 -0.35 19.47
C SER A 33 -0.83 -0.53 20.92
N GLU A 34 -0.34 -1.71 21.29
CA GLU A 34 0.24 -1.95 22.62
C GLU A 34 1.53 -1.16 22.83
N ILE A 35 2.42 -1.13 21.85
CA ILE A 35 3.67 -0.36 21.89
C ILE A 35 3.38 1.13 22.12
N LEU A 36 2.37 1.66 21.44
CA LEU A 36 2.03 3.08 21.49
C LEU A 36 1.23 3.50 22.74
N LYS A 37 0.64 2.58 23.50
CA LYS A 37 -0.14 2.90 24.72
C LYS A 37 0.65 3.65 25.81
N GLY A 38 1.97 3.46 25.85
CA GLY A 38 2.86 4.07 26.86
C GLY A 38 3.51 5.38 26.44
N THR A 39 3.29 5.85 25.21
CA THR A 39 3.92 7.08 24.71
C THR A 39 3.12 8.31 25.11
N ALA A 40 3.80 9.27 25.76
CA ALA A 40 3.20 10.58 26.06
C ALA A 40 2.92 11.31 24.73
N ARG A 41 1.66 11.68 24.52
CA ARG A 41 1.27 12.46 23.34
C ARG A 41 1.38 13.95 23.67
N LEU A 42 2.09 14.69 22.84
CA LEU A 42 2.06 16.14 22.85
C LEU A 42 0.69 16.64 22.38
N PRO A 43 0.26 17.86 22.80
CA PRO A 43 -0.92 18.50 22.20
C PRO A 43 -0.77 18.58 20.70
N VAL A 44 -1.81 18.19 19.97
CA VAL A 44 -1.84 18.24 18.51
C VAL A 44 -2.05 19.72 18.10
N PRO A 45 -1.12 20.31 17.32
CA PRO A 45 -1.30 21.69 16.84
C PRO A 45 -2.46 21.74 15.80
N PRO A 46 -3.20 22.85 15.74
CA PRO A 46 -4.33 22.97 14.81
C PRO A 46 -3.92 22.88 13.33
N GLU A 47 -2.67 23.16 13.00
CA GLU A 47 -2.10 23.02 11.66
C GLU A 47 -1.89 21.54 11.26
N LEU A 48 -1.83 20.60 12.21
CA LEU A 48 -1.77 19.16 11.88
C LEU A 48 -3.17 18.67 11.51
N LEU A 49 -3.49 18.70 10.22
CA LEU A 49 -4.79 18.34 9.68
C LEU A 49 -5.08 16.85 9.74
N VAL A 50 -4.02 16.03 9.59
CA VAL A 50 -4.06 14.56 9.67
C VAL A 50 -2.85 14.10 10.47
N GLY A 51 -3.11 13.33 11.51
CA GLY A 51 -2.10 12.70 12.39
C GLY A 51 -2.31 11.19 12.49
N ILE A 52 -2.10 10.65 13.68
CA ILE A 52 -2.18 9.19 13.93
C ILE A 52 -3.59 8.74 14.38
N GLU A 53 -4.55 9.65 14.50
CA GLU A 53 -5.82 9.40 15.18
C GLU A 53 -6.78 8.57 14.33
N THR A 54 -6.75 8.75 13.01
CA THR A 54 -7.69 8.15 12.05
C THR A 54 -7.09 7.08 11.16
N ALA A 55 -5.80 6.73 11.40
CA ALA A 55 -5.06 5.73 10.63
C ALA A 55 -5.12 6.00 9.11
N ASP A 56 -4.94 7.27 8.74
CA ASP A 56 -4.81 7.69 7.33
C ASP A 56 -3.38 7.39 6.82
N ASP A 57 -3.19 7.43 5.51
CA ASP A 57 -1.97 6.97 4.84
C ASP A 57 -0.74 7.84 5.14
N ALA A 58 -0.92 9.16 5.40
CA ALA A 58 0.17 10.06 5.69
C ALA A 58 -0.22 11.17 6.67
N ALA A 59 0.78 11.77 7.33
CA ALA A 59 0.59 13.00 8.07
C ALA A 59 0.41 14.19 7.11
N VAL A 60 -0.50 15.11 7.47
CA VAL A 60 -0.75 16.33 6.69
C VAL A 60 -0.67 17.56 7.60
N TYR A 61 0.27 18.45 7.31
CA TYR A 61 0.49 19.68 8.08
C TYR A 61 0.19 20.91 7.22
N GLN A 62 -0.72 21.77 7.66
CA GLN A 62 -1.09 23.00 6.96
C GLN A 62 0.04 24.03 7.08
N LEU A 63 0.52 24.52 5.94
CA LEU A 63 1.53 25.57 5.87
C LEU A 63 0.89 26.97 5.79
N ASN A 64 -0.24 27.06 5.08
CA ASN A 64 -1.03 28.27 4.88
C ASN A 64 -2.43 27.89 4.34
N ASP A 65 -3.24 28.88 3.98
CA ASP A 65 -4.62 28.64 3.53
C ASP A 65 -4.72 27.87 2.19
N GLU A 66 -3.65 27.83 1.41
CA GLU A 66 -3.61 27.24 0.07
C GLU A 66 -2.78 25.95 -0.01
N GLN A 67 -1.90 25.71 0.99
CA GLN A 67 -0.94 24.62 0.95
C GLN A 67 -0.87 23.88 2.27
N ALA A 68 -0.88 22.56 2.17
CA ALA A 68 -0.51 21.64 3.23
C ALA A 68 0.57 20.67 2.73
N LEU A 69 1.50 20.34 3.61
CA LEU A 69 2.56 19.35 3.38
C LEU A 69 2.03 17.98 3.75
N ILE A 70 2.16 17.03 2.84
CA ILE A 70 2.00 15.61 3.09
C ILE A 70 3.38 15.03 3.36
N ALA A 71 3.52 14.26 4.43
CA ALA A 71 4.76 13.58 4.79
C ALA A 71 4.47 12.12 5.18
N THR A 72 5.09 11.20 4.49
CA THR A 72 5.01 9.76 4.75
C THR A 72 6.37 9.10 4.74
N THR A 73 6.45 7.92 5.33
CA THR A 73 7.64 7.06 5.32
C THR A 73 7.20 5.62 5.15
N ASP A 74 7.60 5.01 4.04
CA ASP A 74 7.37 3.58 3.84
C ASP A 74 8.64 2.90 3.31
N PHE A 75 8.97 1.76 3.92
CA PHE A 75 10.14 0.95 3.59
C PHE A 75 9.88 -0.50 3.98
N PHE A 76 10.50 -1.42 3.28
CA PHE A 76 10.31 -2.84 3.54
C PHE A 76 11.47 -3.70 2.99
N MET A 77 11.41 -4.99 3.29
CA MET A 77 12.32 -6.02 2.80
C MET A 77 11.86 -6.53 1.42
N PRO A 78 12.78 -7.11 0.61
CA PRO A 78 12.47 -7.55 -0.75
C PRO A 78 11.31 -8.54 -0.86
N ILE A 79 10.46 -8.33 -1.87
CA ILE A 79 9.43 -9.28 -2.31
C ILE A 79 9.76 -9.91 -3.67
N VAL A 80 10.82 -9.44 -4.31
CA VAL A 80 11.36 -9.94 -5.58
C VAL A 80 12.88 -10.06 -5.47
N ASP A 81 13.49 -10.87 -6.34
CA ASP A 81 14.93 -11.09 -6.35
C ASP A 81 15.68 -10.13 -7.26
N ASP A 82 15.03 -9.60 -8.31
CA ASP A 82 15.64 -8.57 -9.14
C ASP A 82 15.80 -7.26 -8.35
N PRO A 83 17.04 -6.75 -8.19
CA PRO A 83 17.30 -5.57 -7.38
C PRO A 83 16.67 -4.29 -7.95
N TYR A 84 16.62 -4.14 -9.27
CA TYR A 84 16.01 -2.99 -9.90
C TYR A 84 14.49 -2.96 -9.68
N ASP A 85 13.84 -4.12 -9.84
CA ASP A 85 12.41 -4.25 -9.58
C ASP A 85 12.07 -4.04 -8.10
N PHE A 86 12.91 -4.54 -7.17
CA PHE A 86 12.73 -4.26 -5.75
C PHE A 86 12.75 -2.77 -5.46
N GLY A 87 13.73 -2.04 -6.01
CA GLY A 87 13.82 -0.59 -5.88
C GLY A 87 12.60 0.14 -6.45
N ARG A 88 12.11 -0.28 -7.62
CA ARG A 88 10.89 0.27 -8.25
C ARG A 88 9.66 0.08 -7.37
N ILE A 89 9.46 -1.13 -6.87
CA ILE A 89 8.29 -1.47 -6.05
C ILE A 89 8.29 -0.65 -4.76
N ALA A 90 9.44 -0.57 -4.08
CA ALA A 90 9.56 0.17 -2.83
C ALA A 90 9.29 1.66 -3.00
N ALA A 91 9.83 2.28 -4.04
CA ALA A 91 9.58 3.68 -4.33
C ALA A 91 8.12 3.96 -4.73
N THR A 92 7.51 3.07 -5.55
CA THR A 92 6.10 3.19 -5.94
C THR A 92 5.19 3.12 -4.74
N ASN A 93 5.47 2.21 -3.81
CA ASN A 93 4.69 2.06 -2.58
C ASN A 93 4.78 3.31 -1.70
N ALA A 94 5.99 3.80 -1.43
CA ALA A 94 6.18 4.96 -0.55
C ALA A 94 5.57 6.27 -1.11
N ILE A 95 5.56 6.45 -2.44
CA ILE A 95 4.94 7.63 -3.06
C ILE A 95 3.41 7.51 -3.08
N SER A 96 2.86 6.30 -2.98
CA SER A 96 1.43 6.03 -3.08
C SER A 96 0.61 6.76 -2.02
N ASP A 97 1.11 6.85 -0.78
CA ASP A 97 0.45 7.57 0.31
C ASP A 97 0.20 9.04 -0.02
N VAL A 98 1.15 9.68 -0.73
CA VAL A 98 0.96 11.06 -1.17
C VAL A 98 -0.24 11.19 -2.11
N TYR A 99 -0.38 10.24 -3.04
CA TYR A 99 -1.52 10.22 -3.95
C TYR A 99 -2.84 9.88 -3.23
N ALA A 100 -2.79 8.97 -2.24
CA ALA A 100 -3.95 8.59 -1.44
C ALA A 100 -4.49 9.78 -0.62
N MET A 101 -3.60 10.65 -0.13
CA MET A 101 -4.01 11.90 0.52
C MET A 101 -4.48 13.00 -0.47
N GLY A 102 -4.59 12.70 -1.76
CA GLY A 102 -5.01 13.64 -2.81
C GLY A 102 -3.93 14.64 -3.24
N GLY A 103 -2.67 14.41 -2.87
CA GLY A 103 -1.56 15.32 -3.10
C GLY A 103 -0.69 14.98 -4.30
N LYS A 104 0.14 15.95 -4.66
CA LYS A 104 1.21 15.80 -5.64
C LYS A 104 2.55 15.60 -4.93
N PRO A 105 3.31 14.53 -5.21
CA PRO A 105 4.66 14.38 -4.67
C PRO A 105 5.57 15.51 -5.19
N ILE A 106 6.53 15.94 -4.36
CA ILE A 106 7.48 17.02 -4.69
C ILE A 106 8.94 16.59 -4.57
N MET A 107 9.26 15.71 -3.65
CA MET A 107 10.61 15.13 -3.50
C MET A 107 10.56 13.88 -2.62
N ALA A 108 11.64 13.10 -2.64
CA ALA A 108 11.81 11.97 -1.74
C ALA A 108 13.20 11.96 -1.10
N LEU A 109 13.34 11.25 0.04
CA LEU A 109 14.60 10.91 0.68
C LEU A 109 14.70 9.38 0.77
N ALA A 110 15.82 8.81 0.33
CA ALA A 110 16.01 7.36 0.33
C ALA A 110 16.38 6.82 1.73
N LEU A 111 15.74 5.73 2.12
CA LEU A 111 16.07 4.93 3.31
C LEU A 111 16.70 3.62 2.85
N VAL A 112 17.96 3.39 3.19
CA VAL A 112 18.77 2.28 2.68
C VAL A 112 19.43 1.54 3.84
N GLY A 113 18.94 0.35 4.15
CA GLY A 113 19.61 -0.60 5.05
C GLY A 113 20.04 -1.82 4.25
N MET A 114 21.36 -2.10 4.16
CA MET A 114 21.86 -3.17 3.31
C MET A 114 22.94 -3.99 4.01
N PRO A 115 22.92 -5.32 3.87
CA PRO A 115 23.99 -6.18 4.39
C PRO A 115 25.23 -6.09 3.45
N ILE A 116 26.09 -5.10 3.68
CA ILE A 116 27.24 -4.80 2.81
C ILE A 116 28.31 -5.89 2.80
N SER A 117 28.28 -6.82 3.74
CA SER A 117 29.11 -8.01 3.76
C SER A 117 28.60 -9.13 2.84
N VAL A 118 27.37 -9.05 2.35
CA VAL A 118 26.66 -10.08 1.57
C VAL A 118 26.32 -9.62 0.16
N LEU A 119 25.85 -8.34 0.03
CA LEU A 119 25.47 -7.74 -1.24
C LEU A 119 26.57 -6.85 -1.77
N SER A 120 26.82 -6.94 -3.08
CA SER A 120 27.77 -6.06 -3.76
C SER A 120 27.23 -4.64 -3.87
N THR A 121 28.15 -3.67 -4.01
CA THR A 121 27.79 -2.29 -4.31
C THR A 121 27.05 -2.16 -5.64
N ALA A 122 27.27 -3.06 -6.59
CA ALA A 122 26.57 -3.09 -7.86
C ALA A 122 25.09 -3.48 -7.67
N THR A 123 24.81 -4.51 -6.87
CA THR A 123 23.43 -4.91 -6.54
C THR A 123 22.69 -3.82 -5.78
N ILE A 124 23.35 -3.21 -4.78
CA ILE A 124 22.78 -2.09 -4.02
C ILE A 124 22.52 -0.89 -4.96
N GLY A 125 23.47 -0.57 -5.86
CA GLY A 125 23.31 0.48 -6.87
C GLY A 125 22.08 0.23 -7.77
N ARG A 126 21.84 -1.02 -8.19
CA ARG A 126 20.67 -1.38 -8.99
C ARG A 126 19.35 -1.17 -8.24
N ILE A 127 19.30 -1.39 -6.93
CA ILE A 127 18.11 -1.09 -6.11
C ILE A 127 17.82 0.43 -6.15
N LEU A 128 18.87 1.24 -5.94
CA LEU A 128 18.73 2.71 -5.98
C LEU A 128 18.30 3.21 -7.35
N GLU A 129 18.88 2.69 -8.44
CA GLU A 129 18.48 3.02 -9.82
C GLU A 129 16.99 2.70 -10.06
N GLY A 130 16.49 1.57 -9.53
CA GLY A 130 15.07 1.22 -9.59
C GLY A 130 14.20 2.29 -8.91
N GLY A 131 14.55 2.69 -7.70
CA GLY A 131 13.85 3.76 -6.98
C GLY A 131 13.89 5.11 -7.69
N GLU A 132 15.07 5.49 -8.20
CA GLU A 132 15.25 6.73 -8.96
C GLU A 132 14.40 6.77 -10.23
N SER A 133 14.27 5.63 -10.93
CA SER A 133 13.44 5.53 -12.15
C SER A 133 11.97 5.84 -11.87
N VAL A 134 11.45 5.42 -10.72
CA VAL A 134 10.06 5.69 -10.29
C VAL A 134 9.90 7.15 -9.87
N CYS A 135 10.84 7.69 -9.10
CA CYS A 135 10.83 9.11 -8.73
C CYS A 135 10.86 10.00 -9.98
N LYS A 136 11.69 9.65 -10.99
CA LYS A 136 11.71 10.33 -12.29
C LYS A 136 10.36 10.24 -13.00
N ALA A 137 9.69 9.08 -12.99
CA ALA A 137 8.36 8.91 -13.57
C ALA A 137 7.29 9.73 -12.83
N ALA A 138 7.43 9.90 -11.51
CA ALA A 138 6.60 10.77 -10.69
C ALA A 138 6.94 12.27 -10.84
N GLY A 139 8.03 12.62 -11.55
CA GLY A 139 8.50 13.99 -11.76
C GLY A 139 9.16 14.62 -10.53
N ILE A 140 9.74 13.80 -9.64
CA ILE A 140 10.37 14.26 -8.39
C ILE A 140 11.81 13.79 -8.27
N PRO A 141 12.71 14.58 -7.60
CA PRO A 141 14.05 14.13 -7.26
C PRO A 141 14.08 13.27 -6.00
N ILE A 142 15.07 12.37 -5.91
CA ILE A 142 15.58 11.91 -4.61
C ILE A 142 16.60 12.94 -4.15
N ALA A 143 16.26 13.69 -3.08
CA ALA A 143 17.04 14.85 -2.64
C ALA A 143 18.10 14.51 -1.58
N GLY A 144 18.25 13.22 -1.23
CA GLY A 144 19.17 12.71 -0.21
C GLY A 144 18.61 11.48 0.47
N GLY A 145 19.05 11.21 1.69
CA GLY A 145 18.57 10.06 2.43
C GLY A 145 19.51 9.64 3.53
N HIS A 146 19.31 8.42 4.05
CA HIS A 146 20.13 7.82 5.07
C HIS A 146 20.47 6.37 4.76
N THR A 147 21.70 5.94 5.07
CA THR A 147 22.20 4.59 4.80
C THR A 147 22.75 3.96 6.08
N ILE A 148 22.44 2.69 6.28
CA ILE A 148 23.00 1.88 7.37
C ILE A 148 23.43 0.51 6.88
N ASP A 149 24.45 -0.07 7.51
CA ASP A 149 24.73 -1.51 7.43
C ASP A 149 23.67 -2.26 8.25
N SER A 150 22.96 -3.19 7.66
CA SER A 150 21.91 -3.95 8.33
C SER A 150 21.97 -5.43 7.99
N VAL A 151 21.35 -6.28 8.83
CA VAL A 151 21.35 -7.73 8.63
C VAL A 151 20.47 -8.13 7.44
N GLU A 152 19.36 -7.44 7.24
CA GLU A 152 18.41 -7.67 6.16
C GLU A 152 18.39 -6.48 5.21
N PRO A 153 18.23 -6.69 3.89
CA PRO A 153 18.07 -5.58 2.96
C PRO A 153 16.75 -4.85 3.20
N ILE A 154 16.81 -3.54 3.35
CA ILE A 154 15.67 -2.64 3.55
C ILE A 154 15.83 -1.47 2.60
N TYR A 155 14.79 -1.19 1.85
CA TYR A 155 14.73 -0.01 0.99
C TYR A 155 13.33 0.62 1.00
N GLY A 156 13.30 1.92 0.93
CA GLY A 156 12.09 2.72 0.82
C GLY A 156 12.39 4.19 0.78
N LEU A 157 11.36 5.01 0.93
CA LEU A 157 11.46 6.46 0.85
C LEU A 157 10.72 7.13 2.00
N VAL A 158 11.22 8.28 2.41
CA VAL A 158 10.37 9.36 2.91
C VAL A 158 9.86 10.08 1.68
N ALA A 159 8.55 10.17 1.49
CA ALA A 159 7.95 10.90 0.40
C ALA A 159 7.24 12.15 0.92
N LEU A 160 7.51 13.29 0.27
CA LEU A 160 6.88 14.57 0.57
C LEU A 160 6.01 15.01 -0.59
N GLY A 161 4.85 15.57 -0.28
CA GLY A 161 3.91 16.09 -1.28
C GLY A 161 3.22 17.35 -0.82
N LEU A 162 2.53 18.00 -1.75
CA LEU A 162 1.70 19.17 -1.47
C LEU A 162 0.25 18.88 -1.88
N VAL A 163 -0.67 19.39 -1.06
CA VAL A 163 -2.10 19.35 -1.31
C VAL A 163 -2.73 20.66 -0.86
N HIS A 164 -3.84 21.08 -1.49
CA HIS A 164 -4.65 22.17 -0.94
C HIS A 164 -5.40 21.65 0.32
N PRO A 165 -5.40 22.38 1.47
CA PRO A 165 -5.99 21.89 2.72
C PRO A 165 -7.43 21.37 2.58
N LYS A 166 -8.25 22.01 1.71
CA LYS A 166 -9.64 21.62 1.43
C LYS A 166 -9.79 20.40 0.51
N ARG A 167 -8.69 19.85 -0.03
CA ARG A 167 -8.69 18.68 -0.92
C ARG A 167 -8.09 17.44 -0.28
N VAL A 168 -7.62 17.56 0.96
CA VAL A 168 -7.15 16.39 1.73
C VAL A 168 -8.30 15.40 1.84
N LYS A 169 -8.00 14.12 1.54
CA LYS A 169 -8.97 13.02 1.68
C LYS A 169 -8.59 12.16 2.86
N ARG A 170 -9.56 11.93 3.74
CA ARG A 170 -9.38 11.16 4.98
C ARG A 170 -10.34 10.00 5.00
N ASN A 171 -9.97 8.93 5.68
CA ASN A 171 -10.86 7.81 5.95
C ASN A 171 -12.16 8.26 6.67
N SER A 172 -12.04 9.24 7.58
CA SER A 172 -13.16 9.79 8.35
C SER A 172 -14.20 10.58 7.53
N ASP A 173 -13.88 10.96 6.30
CA ASP A 173 -14.75 11.79 5.47
C ASP A 173 -15.73 10.97 4.59
N ALA A 174 -15.62 9.62 4.60
CA ALA A 174 -16.57 8.73 3.93
C ALA A 174 -17.99 8.89 4.50
N ARG A 175 -19.00 8.68 3.66
CA ARG A 175 -20.40 8.93 4.00
C ARG A 175 -21.30 7.74 3.76
N PRO A 176 -22.41 7.60 4.52
CA PRO A 176 -23.42 6.60 4.20
C PRO A 176 -23.98 6.81 2.80
N GLY A 177 -24.08 5.73 2.01
CA GLY A 177 -24.52 5.75 0.62
C GLY A 177 -23.39 5.96 -0.39
N ASP A 178 -22.15 6.12 0.05
CA ASP A 178 -21.00 6.15 -0.85
C ASP A 178 -20.79 4.77 -1.49
N VAL A 179 -20.38 4.80 -2.74
CA VAL A 179 -19.93 3.63 -3.51
C VAL A 179 -18.42 3.49 -3.37
N LEU A 180 -17.95 2.26 -3.22
CA LEU A 180 -16.52 1.95 -3.13
C LEU A 180 -15.98 1.48 -4.47
N VAL A 181 -14.91 2.13 -4.94
CA VAL A 181 -14.21 1.80 -6.19
C VAL A 181 -12.77 1.43 -5.87
N LEU A 182 -12.31 0.24 -6.32
CA LEU A 182 -10.94 -0.23 -6.18
C LEU A 182 -10.17 -0.04 -7.48
N GLY A 183 -9.00 0.62 -7.42
CA GLY A 183 -8.22 1.02 -8.60
C GLY A 183 -7.35 -0.08 -9.21
N LYS A 184 -6.81 -1.00 -8.40
CA LYS A 184 -5.97 -2.12 -8.88
C LYS A 184 -6.51 -3.46 -8.39
N PRO A 185 -6.30 -4.55 -9.15
CA PRO A 185 -6.68 -5.90 -8.71
C PRO A 185 -5.83 -6.37 -7.52
N LEU A 186 -6.40 -7.31 -6.74
CA LEU A 186 -5.74 -7.96 -5.61
C LEU A 186 -4.86 -9.14 -6.07
N GLY A 187 -3.93 -9.55 -5.20
CA GLY A 187 -3.20 -10.80 -5.33
C GLY A 187 -1.67 -10.69 -5.28
N VAL A 188 -1.14 -9.49 -5.01
CA VAL A 188 0.31 -9.25 -4.96
C VAL A 188 1.00 -10.13 -3.91
N GLY A 189 0.41 -10.27 -2.72
CA GLY A 189 0.97 -11.11 -1.67
C GLY A 189 0.99 -12.60 -2.07
N VAL A 190 -0.08 -13.09 -2.70
CA VAL A 190 -0.13 -14.47 -3.22
C VAL A 190 0.95 -14.70 -4.28
N LEU A 191 1.12 -13.78 -5.24
CA LEU A 191 2.18 -13.87 -6.25
C LEU A 191 3.57 -13.85 -5.60
N SER A 192 3.81 -13.00 -4.60
CA SER A 192 5.08 -12.96 -3.89
C SER A 192 5.36 -14.24 -3.10
N ALA A 193 4.32 -14.85 -2.51
CA ALA A 193 4.44 -16.15 -1.84
C ALA A 193 4.80 -17.28 -2.80
N ALA A 194 4.22 -17.28 -4.01
CA ALA A 194 4.57 -18.23 -5.06
C ALA A 194 6.00 -17.99 -5.57
N LEU A 195 6.40 -16.72 -5.76
CA LEU A 195 7.77 -16.36 -6.16
C LEU A 195 8.81 -16.83 -5.14
N LYS A 196 8.58 -16.59 -3.87
CA LYS A 196 9.50 -17.01 -2.79
C LYS A 196 9.71 -18.52 -2.77
N LYS A 197 8.69 -19.31 -3.17
CA LYS A 197 8.73 -20.77 -3.30
C LYS A 197 9.16 -21.24 -4.69
N GLU A 198 9.59 -20.35 -5.59
CA GLU A 198 10.03 -20.67 -6.96
C GLU A 198 8.94 -21.36 -7.80
N GLN A 199 7.69 -21.04 -7.55
CA GLN A 199 6.51 -21.60 -8.25
C GLN A 199 5.72 -20.55 -9.06
N LEU A 200 6.24 -19.32 -9.18
CA LEU A 200 5.66 -18.28 -10.01
C LEU A 200 6.24 -18.34 -11.43
N ASP A 201 5.38 -18.42 -12.44
CA ASP A 201 5.79 -18.36 -13.84
C ASP A 201 6.18 -16.92 -14.27
N ALA A 202 6.82 -16.82 -15.43
CA ALA A 202 7.25 -15.53 -15.98
C ALA A 202 6.08 -14.55 -16.19
N ALA A 203 4.93 -15.04 -16.65
CA ALA A 203 3.74 -14.20 -16.88
C ALA A 203 3.16 -13.68 -15.55
N GLY A 204 3.17 -14.51 -14.50
CA GLY A 204 2.79 -14.09 -13.14
C GLY A 204 3.74 -13.03 -12.58
N TYR A 205 5.05 -13.19 -12.82
CA TYR A 205 6.05 -12.20 -12.43
C TYR A 205 5.81 -10.87 -13.16
N GLU A 206 5.63 -10.87 -14.47
CA GLU A 206 5.35 -9.66 -15.25
C GLU A 206 4.09 -8.94 -14.76
N ARG A 207 3.00 -9.69 -14.48
CA ARG A 207 1.76 -9.13 -13.90
C ARG A 207 2.00 -8.49 -12.54
N MET A 208 2.78 -9.15 -11.68
CA MET A 208 3.16 -8.62 -10.36
C MET A 208 3.92 -7.31 -10.51
N ILE A 209 4.96 -7.27 -11.34
CA ILE A 209 5.77 -6.06 -11.57
C ILE A 209 4.92 -4.95 -12.18
N ALA A 210 4.14 -5.23 -13.22
CA ALA A 210 3.28 -4.23 -13.86
C ALA A 210 2.28 -3.58 -12.87
N THR A 211 1.78 -4.36 -11.91
CA THR A 211 0.84 -3.88 -10.90
C THR A 211 1.55 -3.06 -9.81
N THR A 212 2.66 -3.58 -9.28
CA THR A 212 3.35 -3.01 -8.12
C THR A 212 4.22 -1.79 -8.45
N THR A 213 4.58 -1.60 -9.73
CA THR A 213 5.36 -0.43 -10.19
C THR A 213 4.48 0.64 -10.84
N ARG A 214 3.16 0.48 -10.85
CA ARG A 214 2.23 1.49 -11.35
C ARG A 214 1.93 2.51 -10.27
N LEU A 215 2.34 3.77 -10.49
CA LEU A 215 2.07 4.90 -9.60
C LEU A 215 0.56 5.19 -9.52
N ASN A 216 0.05 5.49 -8.34
CA ASN A 216 -1.36 5.86 -8.09
C ASN A 216 -1.66 7.32 -8.49
N THR A 217 -1.20 7.73 -9.67
CA THR A 217 -1.34 9.07 -10.25
C THR A 217 -2.79 9.61 -10.36
N PRO A 218 -3.86 8.80 -10.36
CA PRO A 218 -5.22 9.31 -10.31
C PRO A 218 -5.54 10.11 -9.04
N GLY A 219 -4.84 9.90 -7.92
CA GLY A 219 -5.18 10.44 -6.61
C GLY A 219 -5.53 11.94 -6.58
N PRO A 220 -4.68 12.85 -7.08
CA PRO A 220 -4.95 14.30 -7.07
C PRO A 220 -6.18 14.71 -7.87
N GLU A 221 -6.44 14.04 -9.01
CA GLU A 221 -7.62 14.31 -9.85
C GLU A 221 -8.89 13.77 -9.19
N LEU A 222 -8.84 12.56 -8.63
CA LEU A 222 -9.93 12.00 -7.84
C LEU A 222 -10.28 12.88 -6.64
N ALA A 223 -9.26 13.36 -5.92
CA ALA A 223 -9.45 14.26 -4.78
C ALA A 223 -10.09 15.61 -5.14
N ALA A 224 -9.96 16.05 -6.40
CA ALA A 224 -10.59 17.26 -6.89
C ALA A 224 -12.09 17.10 -7.22
N LEU A 225 -12.58 15.86 -7.38
CA LEU A 225 -13.99 15.60 -7.62
C LEU A 225 -14.82 15.86 -6.36
N ALA A 226 -15.85 16.69 -6.45
CA ALA A 226 -16.68 17.06 -5.31
C ALA A 226 -17.40 15.87 -4.66
N GLY A 227 -17.74 14.87 -5.45
CA GLY A 227 -18.41 13.66 -4.97
C GLY A 227 -17.47 12.57 -4.45
N VAL A 228 -16.14 12.75 -4.48
CA VAL A 228 -15.18 11.87 -3.81
C VAL A 228 -14.96 12.35 -2.39
N HIS A 229 -15.35 11.54 -1.43
CA HIS A 229 -15.31 11.88 -0.02
C HIS A 229 -14.05 11.37 0.67
N ALA A 230 -13.67 10.12 0.46
CA ALA A 230 -12.48 9.52 1.04
C ALA A 230 -11.63 8.78 0.00
N LEU A 231 -10.33 8.72 0.27
CA LEU A 231 -9.31 7.97 -0.47
C LEU A 231 -8.37 7.32 0.52
N THR A 232 -7.95 6.10 0.23
CA THR A 232 -6.81 5.41 0.84
C THR A 232 -6.21 4.48 -0.21
N ASP A 233 -5.00 3.98 -0.03
CA ASP A 233 -4.49 2.89 -0.85
C ASP A 233 -4.56 1.55 -0.11
N VAL A 234 -4.75 0.47 -0.86
CA VAL A 234 -4.86 -0.87 -0.28
C VAL A 234 -3.48 -1.49 -0.22
N THR A 235 -2.90 -1.58 0.98
CA THR A 235 -1.54 -2.09 1.19
C THR A 235 -1.46 -3.25 2.19
N GLY A 236 -0.66 -3.15 3.23
CA GLY A 236 -0.25 -4.25 4.09
C GLY A 236 -1.35 -4.97 4.85
N PHE A 237 -2.45 -4.29 5.13
CA PHE A 237 -3.60 -4.87 5.84
C PHE A 237 -4.63 -5.53 4.91
N GLY A 238 -4.36 -5.54 3.60
CA GLY A 238 -5.27 -6.10 2.61
C GLY A 238 -6.54 -5.28 2.42
N LEU A 239 -7.38 -5.67 1.47
CA LEU A 239 -8.64 -4.96 1.21
C LEU A 239 -9.51 -4.85 2.45
N ALA A 240 -9.62 -5.94 3.23
CA ALA A 240 -10.45 -5.94 4.43
C ALA A 240 -9.95 -4.95 5.49
N GLY A 241 -8.65 -4.86 5.72
CA GLY A 241 -8.08 -3.95 6.71
C GLY A 241 -8.35 -2.50 6.36
N HIS A 242 -8.05 -2.08 5.12
CA HIS A 242 -8.26 -0.70 4.66
C HIS A 242 -9.75 -0.33 4.55
N ALA A 243 -10.63 -1.27 4.17
CA ALA A 243 -12.07 -1.05 4.25
C ALA A 243 -12.56 -0.88 5.69
N LEU A 244 -11.96 -1.59 6.67
CA LEU A 244 -12.25 -1.42 8.09
C LEU A 244 -11.70 -0.09 8.64
N GLU A 245 -10.54 0.40 8.19
CA GLU A 245 -10.01 1.72 8.55
C GLU A 245 -10.96 2.82 8.12
N LEU A 246 -11.44 2.77 6.87
CA LEU A 246 -12.46 3.67 6.36
C LEU A 246 -13.76 3.58 7.18
N ALA A 247 -14.26 2.36 7.44
CA ALA A 247 -15.48 2.14 8.20
C ALA A 247 -15.38 2.65 9.65
N ARG A 248 -14.23 2.47 10.30
CA ARG A 248 -13.98 2.93 11.66
C ARG A 248 -13.77 4.43 11.73
N GLY A 249 -12.97 4.99 10.82
CA GLY A 249 -12.69 6.43 10.74
C GLY A 249 -13.95 7.24 10.57
N ALA A 250 -14.86 6.84 9.67
CA ALA A 250 -16.12 7.51 9.40
C ALA A 250 -17.30 7.03 10.27
N ASN A 251 -17.08 6.07 11.17
CA ASN A 251 -18.13 5.42 11.97
C ASN A 251 -19.29 4.85 11.12
N LEU A 252 -18.93 4.06 10.11
CA LEU A 252 -19.81 3.41 9.14
C LEU A 252 -19.77 1.88 9.23
N SER A 253 -20.59 1.23 8.44
CA SER A 253 -20.44 -0.15 8.01
C SER A 253 -20.20 -0.19 6.50
N VAL A 254 -19.40 -1.14 6.04
CA VAL A 254 -19.05 -1.32 4.62
C VAL A 254 -19.51 -2.70 4.15
N ASP A 255 -20.14 -2.76 2.98
CA ASP A 255 -20.43 -4.00 2.28
C ASP A 255 -19.53 -4.13 1.05
N ILE A 256 -18.89 -5.28 0.89
CA ILE A 256 -18.09 -5.62 -0.30
C ILE A 256 -18.75 -6.79 -1.03
N GLU A 257 -19.04 -6.61 -2.31
CA GLU A 257 -19.49 -7.64 -3.22
C GLU A 257 -18.26 -8.40 -3.77
N TRP A 258 -17.93 -9.53 -3.15
CA TRP A 258 -16.69 -10.27 -3.44
C TRP A 258 -16.54 -10.69 -4.90
N ALA A 259 -17.65 -11.00 -5.56
CA ALA A 259 -17.66 -11.35 -6.97
C ALA A 259 -17.23 -10.19 -7.90
N LYS A 260 -17.35 -8.94 -7.43
CA LYS A 260 -16.96 -7.72 -8.18
C LYS A 260 -15.51 -7.30 -7.91
N VAL A 261 -14.86 -7.87 -6.90
CA VAL A 261 -13.48 -7.51 -6.57
C VAL A 261 -12.53 -8.02 -7.65
N PRO A 262 -11.78 -7.12 -8.33
CA PRO A 262 -10.83 -7.54 -9.35
C PRO A 262 -9.65 -8.26 -8.68
N VAL A 263 -9.27 -9.39 -9.27
CA VAL A 263 -8.15 -10.22 -8.83
C VAL A 263 -7.26 -10.49 -10.03
N LEU A 264 -5.94 -10.43 -9.84
CA LEU A 264 -4.96 -10.75 -10.88
C LEU A 264 -5.16 -12.18 -11.40
N GLU A 265 -4.96 -12.35 -12.69
CA GLU A 265 -5.10 -13.65 -13.35
C GLU A 265 -4.19 -14.71 -12.72
N GLY A 266 -4.72 -15.93 -12.52
CA GLY A 266 -4.03 -17.07 -11.89
C GLY A 266 -3.94 -17.01 -10.36
N VAL A 267 -4.20 -15.86 -9.74
CA VAL A 267 -4.03 -15.68 -8.28
C VAL A 267 -5.00 -16.55 -7.47
N ARG A 268 -6.26 -16.68 -7.91
CA ARG A 268 -7.23 -17.54 -7.18
C ARG A 268 -6.79 -18.99 -7.15
N ASP A 269 -6.18 -19.49 -8.23
CA ASP A 269 -5.68 -20.87 -8.30
C ASP A 269 -4.43 -21.06 -7.45
N LEU A 270 -3.51 -20.07 -7.43
CA LEU A 270 -2.37 -20.07 -6.54
C LEU A 270 -2.82 -20.05 -5.07
N ALA A 271 -3.80 -19.23 -4.70
CA ALA A 271 -4.33 -19.18 -3.33
C ALA A 271 -4.96 -20.52 -2.94
N ARG A 272 -5.74 -21.18 -3.82
CA ARG A 272 -6.29 -22.53 -3.60
C ARG A 272 -5.20 -23.58 -3.47
N ALA A 273 -4.07 -23.41 -4.16
CA ALA A 273 -2.90 -24.29 -4.04
C ALA A 273 -2.08 -24.01 -2.76
N GLY A 274 -2.50 -23.07 -1.90
CA GLY A 274 -1.86 -22.77 -0.62
C GLY A 274 -0.72 -21.76 -0.68
N PHE A 275 -0.59 -21.01 -1.78
CA PHE A 275 0.35 -19.88 -1.85
C PHE A 275 -0.28 -18.65 -1.21
N VAL A 276 -0.24 -18.59 0.12
CA VAL A 276 -0.72 -17.47 0.92
C VAL A 276 0.38 -16.95 1.82
N THR A 277 0.32 -15.66 2.16
CA THR A 277 1.31 -15.03 3.03
C THR A 277 0.97 -15.27 4.50
N GLY A 278 1.99 -15.39 5.35
CA GLY A 278 1.77 -15.41 6.80
C GLY A 278 1.15 -14.11 7.33
N ALA A 279 1.33 -13.00 6.60
CA ALA A 279 0.71 -11.71 6.92
C ALA A 279 -0.81 -11.75 6.78
N SER A 280 -1.36 -12.43 5.77
CA SER A 280 -2.81 -12.63 5.61
C SER A 280 -3.43 -13.28 6.86
N GLY A 281 -2.81 -14.34 7.38
CA GLY A 281 -3.27 -15.00 8.62
C GLY A 281 -3.19 -14.08 9.85
N ARG A 282 -2.12 -13.27 9.99
CA ARG A 282 -2.00 -12.28 11.08
C ARG A 282 -3.04 -11.17 10.94
N ASN A 283 -3.30 -10.70 9.74
CA ASN A 283 -4.34 -9.72 9.44
C ASN A 283 -5.71 -10.23 9.89
N TRP A 284 -6.07 -11.45 9.47
CA TRP A 284 -7.33 -12.09 9.89
C TRP A 284 -7.42 -12.22 11.41
N ALA A 285 -6.37 -12.69 12.06
CA ALA A 285 -6.34 -12.81 13.52
C ALA A 285 -6.50 -11.45 14.24
N GLY A 286 -6.03 -10.37 13.61
CA GLY A 286 -6.06 -9.01 14.18
C GLY A 286 -7.41 -8.31 14.08
N TYR A 287 -8.18 -8.55 13.03
CA TYR A 287 -9.42 -7.80 12.79
C TYR A 287 -10.59 -8.63 12.21
N GLY A 288 -10.42 -9.93 12.02
CA GLY A 288 -11.46 -10.79 11.44
C GLY A 288 -12.77 -10.84 12.25
N SER A 289 -12.72 -10.53 13.56
CA SER A 289 -13.92 -10.42 14.41
C SER A 289 -14.90 -9.31 13.99
N ASP A 290 -14.41 -8.30 13.25
CA ASP A 290 -15.23 -7.18 12.77
C ASP A 290 -15.84 -7.45 11.39
N ILE A 291 -15.57 -8.64 10.82
CA ILE A 291 -15.98 -9.03 9.47
C ILE A 291 -17.05 -10.10 9.50
N ALA A 292 -18.16 -9.87 8.82
CA ALA A 292 -19.15 -10.89 8.54
C ALA A 292 -18.90 -11.51 7.16
N LEU A 293 -18.66 -12.83 7.13
CA LEU A 293 -18.50 -13.61 5.91
C LEU A 293 -19.79 -14.37 5.56
N PRO A 294 -20.11 -14.57 4.27
CA PRO A 294 -21.21 -15.42 3.87
C PRO A 294 -20.92 -16.89 4.22
N LYS A 295 -21.97 -17.66 4.44
CA LYS A 295 -21.83 -19.10 4.75
C LYS A 295 -21.10 -19.82 3.61
N GLY A 296 -20.03 -20.55 3.95
CA GLY A 296 -19.24 -21.31 2.99
C GLY A 296 -18.24 -20.46 2.19
N PHE A 297 -17.92 -19.25 2.67
CA PHE A 297 -16.83 -18.46 2.08
C PHE A 297 -15.53 -19.24 2.13
N ALA A 298 -14.86 -19.40 1.00
CA ALA A 298 -13.69 -20.28 0.91
C ALA A 298 -12.47 -19.69 1.62
N ASP A 299 -11.66 -20.53 2.26
CA ASP A 299 -10.42 -20.12 2.95
C ASP A 299 -9.46 -19.37 2.01
N ALA A 300 -9.36 -19.78 0.75
CA ALA A 300 -8.56 -19.11 -0.25
C ALA A 300 -9.05 -17.69 -0.56
N ASP A 301 -10.35 -17.48 -0.59
CA ASP A 301 -10.96 -16.15 -0.78
C ASP A 301 -10.80 -15.28 0.47
N GLN A 302 -10.91 -15.87 1.67
CA GLN A 302 -10.60 -15.17 2.92
C GLN A 302 -9.13 -14.75 2.96
N ALA A 303 -8.22 -15.63 2.54
CA ALA A 303 -6.80 -15.31 2.46
C ALA A 303 -6.52 -14.17 1.47
N LEU A 304 -7.22 -14.11 0.33
CA LEU A 304 -7.12 -13.01 -0.65
C LEU A 304 -7.71 -11.70 -0.11
N LEU A 305 -8.80 -11.76 0.65
CA LEU A 305 -9.43 -10.58 1.25
C LEU A 305 -8.49 -9.86 2.23
N THR A 306 -7.63 -10.62 2.91
CA THR A 306 -6.65 -10.15 3.90
C THR A 306 -5.21 -10.15 3.38
N ASP A 307 -5.01 -10.46 2.08
CA ASP A 307 -3.70 -10.54 1.44
C ASP A 307 -3.03 -9.17 1.39
N PRO A 308 -1.79 -9.01 1.91
CA PRO A 308 -1.08 -7.74 1.83
C PRO A 308 -0.82 -7.38 0.37
N GLN A 309 -1.20 -6.16 0.01
CA GLN A 309 -0.95 -5.60 -1.31
C GLN A 309 0.23 -4.63 -1.22
N THR A 310 1.37 -4.96 -1.81
CA THR A 310 2.46 -4.00 -1.94
C THR A 310 2.19 -3.12 -3.13
N SER A 311 2.24 -1.80 -2.97
CA SER A 311 1.86 -0.81 -3.98
C SER A 311 0.45 -1.09 -4.56
N GLY A 312 -0.51 -1.34 -3.70
CA GLY A 312 -1.89 -1.64 -4.12
C GLY A 312 -2.61 -0.44 -4.73
N GLY A 313 -3.86 -0.64 -5.10
CA GLY A 313 -4.69 0.39 -5.74
C GLY A 313 -5.34 1.32 -4.73
N LEU A 314 -5.71 2.51 -5.21
CA LEU A 314 -6.56 3.41 -4.43
C LEU A 314 -7.94 2.76 -4.21
N LEU A 315 -8.44 2.89 -2.99
CA LEU A 315 -9.83 2.64 -2.60
C LEU A 315 -10.52 3.99 -2.46
N VAL A 316 -11.52 4.22 -3.29
CA VAL A 316 -12.24 5.50 -3.39
C VAL A 316 -13.63 5.33 -2.82
N SER A 317 -14.03 6.22 -1.90
CA SER A 317 -15.40 6.37 -1.42
C SER A 317 -16.01 7.60 -2.08
N CYS A 318 -17.08 7.43 -2.87
CA CYS A 318 -17.70 8.50 -3.63
C CYS A 318 -19.23 8.39 -3.72
N THR A 319 -19.89 9.50 -4.02
CA THR A 319 -21.33 9.48 -4.29
C THR A 319 -21.67 8.58 -5.50
N PRO A 320 -22.86 7.94 -5.54
CA PRO A 320 -23.29 7.14 -6.69
C PRO A 320 -23.20 7.90 -8.02
N ASP A 321 -23.57 9.17 -8.03
CA ASP A 321 -23.56 10.04 -9.23
C ASP A 321 -22.15 10.35 -9.75
N SER A 322 -21.09 10.13 -8.92
CA SER A 322 -19.70 10.39 -9.29
C SER A 322 -18.96 9.15 -9.78
N VAL A 323 -19.57 7.97 -9.71
CA VAL A 323 -18.91 6.69 -10.06
C VAL A 323 -18.36 6.70 -11.48
N ASP A 324 -19.15 7.17 -12.45
CA ASP A 324 -18.71 7.21 -13.86
C ASP A 324 -17.51 8.13 -14.07
N GLN A 325 -17.45 9.26 -13.35
CA GLN A 325 -16.32 10.19 -13.40
C GLN A 325 -15.08 9.56 -12.75
N VAL A 326 -15.24 8.91 -11.59
CA VAL A 326 -14.14 8.19 -10.89
C VAL A 326 -13.56 7.11 -11.80
N LEU A 327 -14.40 6.28 -12.42
CA LEU A 327 -13.96 5.25 -13.36
C LEU A 327 -13.32 5.84 -14.63
N ALA A 328 -13.80 7.01 -15.09
CA ALA A 328 -13.20 7.71 -16.23
C ALA A 328 -11.78 8.19 -15.90
N VAL A 329 -11.55 8.78 -14.72
CA VAL A 329 -10.23 9.20 -14.24
C VAL A 329 -9.30 7.98 -14.16
N PHE A 330 -9.74 6.88 -13.56
CA PHE A 330 -8.94 5.65 -13.53
C PHE A 330 -8.55 5.17 -14.94
N ARG A 331 -9.50 5.14 -15.88
CA ARG A 331 -9.21 4.73 -17.28
C ARG A 331 -8.21 5.67 -17.97
N GLN A 332 -8.34 6.99 -17.79
CA GLN A 332 -7.42 7.99 -18.37
C GLN A 332 -5.98 7.79 -17.89
N HIS A 333 -5.80 7.36 -16.63
CA HIS A 333 -4.50 7.03 -16.07
C HIS A 333 -4.06 5.57 -16.33
N GLY A 334 -4.80 4.81 -17.16
CA GLY A 334 -4.46 3.44 -17.54
C GLY A 334 -4.86 2.36 -16.54
N PHE A 335 -5.72 2.65 -15.56
CA PHE A 335 -6.24 1.69 -14.58
C PHE A 335 -7.52 1.02 -15.12
N GLY A 336 -7.38 0.25 -16.21
CA GLY A 336 -8.52 -0.36 -16.91
C GLY A 336 -9.27 -1.43 -16.11
N GLN A 337 -8.70 -1.91 -15.01
CA GLN A 337 -9.31 -2.91 -14.12
C GLN A 337 -9.99 -2.29 -12.89
N ALA A 338 -10.03 -0.96 -12.78
CA ALA A 338 -10.76 -0.31 -11.70
C ALA A 338 -12.24 -0.69 -11.72
N ALA A 339 -12.78 -1.05 -10.56
CA ALA A 339 -14.11 -1.60 -10.44
C ALA A 339 -14.85 -1.10 -9.19
N VAL A 340 -16.16 -0.96 -9.31
CA VAL A 340 -17.06 -0.82 -8.16
C VAL A 340 -17.10 -2.13 -7.42
N ILE A 341 -16.80 -2.10 -6.11
CA ILE A 341 -16.67 -3.31 -5.30
C ILE A 341 -17.65 -3.35 -4.11
N GLY A 342 -18.34 -2.26 -3.81
CA GLY A 342 -19.20 -2.23 -2.64
C GLY A 342 -19.76 -0.84 -2.33
N GLU A 343 -20.28 -0.71 -1.12
CA GLU A 343 -20.92 0.52 -0.63
C GLU A 343 -20.71 0.74 0.87
N ALA A 344 -20.75 1.99 1.28
CA ALA A 344 -20.75 2.40 2.68
C ALA A 344 -22.19 2.60 3.17
N ARG A 345 -22.50 2.11 4.38
CA ARG A 345 -23.82 2.18 4.99
C ARG A 345 -23.75 2.83 6.38
N PRO A 346 -24.89 3.33 6.91
CA PRO A 346 -24.95 3.73 8.31
C PRO A 346 -24.43 2.60 9.21
N ALA A 347 -23.77 2.97 10.31
CA ALA A 347 -23.21 2.00 11.26
C ALA A 347 -24.32 1.07 11.78
N GLY A 348 -24.08 -0.24 11.73
CA GLY A 348 -25.01 -1.28 12.20
C GLY A 348 -24.53 -2.69 11.83
N GLY A 349 -24.63 -3.63 12.76
CA GLY A 349 -24.11 -4.98 12.57
C GLY A 349 -22.59 -5.06 12.52
N ALA A 350 -22.04 -5.92 11.65
CA ALA A 350 -20.60 -5.99 11.43
C ALA A 350 -20.09 -4.71 10.73
N ARG A 351 -18.84 -4.32 11.05
CA ARG A 351 -18.21 -3.15 10.42
C ARG A 351 -17.89 -3.39 8.94
N LEU A 352 -17.57 -4.63 8.60
CA LEU A 352 -17.38 -5.06 7.22
C LEU A 352 -18.22 -6.31 6.96
N THR A 353 -19.00 -6.30 5.89
CA THR A 353 -19.76 -7.46 5.43
C THR A 353 -19.32 -7.85 4.02
N ILE A 354 -18.97 -9.10 3.81
CA ILE A 354 -18.69 -9.67 2.49
C ILE A 354 -19.94 -10.37 1.98
N ARG A 355 -20.29 -10.07 0.73
CA ARG A 355 -21.46 -10.62 0.03
C ARG A 355 -21.08 -11.36 -1.26
#